data_f4daa805e728dd492434c99faf39f59a
#
_entry.id   f4daa805e728dd492434c99faf39f59a
#
_cell.length_a   1.000
_cell.length_b   1.000
_cell.length_c   1.000
_cell.angle_alpha   90.00
_cell.angle_beta   90.00
_cell.angle_gamma   90.00
#
_symmetry.space_group_name_H-M   'P 1'
#
loop_
_entity.id
_entity.type
_entity.pdbx_description
1 polymer ?
#
loop_
_entity_poly.entity_id
_entity_poly.type
_entity_poly.pdbx_seq_one_letter_code
_entity_poly.pdbx_strand_id
1 'polypeptide(L)'
;MSPIKDIPQLGKLVAVQHGWAAAKAFKSYEMNDADREALSLCAIDLLKVFPSIPGACALMSAALAVGLERCMDAPIHVVAGTLAVDGEPVFGDRRTFDGPQLFSTSNPDWDGHVWVMIGSYIVDISIFRTAYSSMGPARLAKHIDLAFGPNKGLYVDRWRRTAQLGLSYEPQYVLSADEVTRLMGGAYHVIKQGQPA
;
A
#
# COMPACT_ATOMS: atom_id res chain seq x y z
N MET A 1 -12.81 15.10 8.51
CA MET A 1 -13.46 14.55 7.29
C MET A 1 -14.17 13.26 7.65
N SER A 2 -15.31 12.95 7.01
CA SER A 2 -15.89 11.61 7.17
C SER A 2 -15.01 10.56 6.52
N PRO A 3 -14.87 9.34 7.10
CA PRO A 3 -14.03 8.29 6.54
C PRO A 3 -14.48 7.94 5.12
N ILE A 4 -13.51 7.65 4.24
CA ILE A 4 -13.75 7.22 2.86
C ILE A 4 -14.19 5.75 2.90
N LYS A 5 -15.40 5.47 2.39
CA LYS A 5 -16.06 4.17 2.56
C LYS A 5 -16.25 3.39 1.26
N ASP A 6 -16.02 4.02 0.12
CA ASP A 6 -16.29 3.40 -1.17
C ASP A 6 -15.36 3.90 -2.29
N ILE A 7 -15.34 3.15 -3.38
CA ILE A 7 -14.56 3.47 -4.58
C ILE A 7 -14.91 4.84 -5.20
N PRO A 8 -16.20 5.26 -5.28
CA PRO A 8 -16.54 6.60 -5.74
C PRO A 8 -15.90 7.73 -4.91
N GLN A 9 -15.83 7.59 -3.58
CA GLN A 9 -15.21 8.58 -2.70
C GLN A 9 -13.68 8.58 -2.85
N LEU A 10 -13.05 7.40 -2.89
CA LEU A 10 -11.62 7.27 -3.17
C LEU A 10 -11.27 7.81 -4.57
N GLY A 11 -12.11 7.57 -5.56
CA GLY A 11 -11.96 8.14 -6.90
C GLY A 11 -11.93 9.68 -6.94
N LYS A 12 -12.54 10.37 -5.95
CA LYS A 12 -12.40 11.84 -5.82
C LYS A 12 -11.00 12.23 -5.38
N LEU A 13 -10.37 11.47 -4.47
CA LEU A 13 -8.96 11.70 -4.10
C LEU A 13 -8.02 11.43 -5.28
N VAL A 14 -8.28 10.35 -6.02
CA VAL A 14 -7.52 10.08 -7.27
C VAL A 14 -7.68 11.25 -8.25
N ALA A 15 -8.90 11.79 -8.42
CA ALA A 15 -9.11 12.93 -9.33
C ALA A 15 -8.34 14.18 -8.89
N VAL A 16 -8.20 14.43 -7.58
CA VAL A 16 -7.44 15.58 -7.06
C VAL A 16 -5.96 15.48 -7.43
N GLN A 17 -5.37 14.30 -7.36
CA GLN A 17 -3.93 14.10 -7.58
C GLN A 17 -3.58 13.80 -9.05
N HIS A 18 -4.45 13.05 -9.75
CA HIS A 18 -4.14 12.48 -11.06
C HIS A 18 -5.15 12.86 -12.15
N GLY A 19 -6.16 13.67 -11.82
CA GLY A 19 -7.19 14.14 -12.75
C GLY A 19 -8.35 13.16 -12.95
N TRP A 20 -9.41 13.67 -13.60
CA TRP A 20 -10.66 12.91 -13.76
C TRP A 20 -10.56 11.70 -14.69
N ALA A 21 -9.65 11.72 -15.67
CA ALA A 21 -9.41 10.58 -16.56
C ALA A 21 -8.88 9.38 -15.76
N ALA A 22 -7.87 9.60 -14.89
CA ALA A 22 -7.33 8.57 -13.99
C ALA A 22 -8.40 8.05 -13.02
N ALA A 23 -9.21 8.93 -12.44
CA ALA A 23 -10.30 8.54 -11.55
C ALA A 23 -11.37 7.70 -12.25
N LYS A 24 -11.64 7.96 -13.54
CA LYS A 24 -12.57 7.15 -14.33
C LYS A 24 -11.99 5.76 -14.60
N ALA A 25 -10.75 5.68 -15.05
CA ALA A 25 -10.04 4.41 -15.26
C ALA A 25 -10.00 3.60 -13.96
N PHE A 26 -9.62 4.23 -12.84
CA PHE A 26 -9.60 3.61 -11.52
C PHE A 26 -10.94 2.97 -11.13
N LYS A 27 -12.05 3.65 -11.34
CA LYS A 27 -13.39 3.16 -10.96
C LYS A 27 -13.90 2.02 -11.82
N SER A 28 -13.50 1.96 -13.10
CA SER A 28 -13.98 0.96 -14.06
C SER A 28 -13.05 -0.24 -14.23
N TYR A 29 -11.89 -0.24 -13.60
CA TYR A 29 -10.90 -1.29 -13.78
C TYR A 29 -11.31 -2.60 -13.09
N GLU A 30 -11.14 -3.71 -13.81
CA GLU A 30 -11.25 -5.08 -13.30
C GLU A 30 -9.98 -5.86 -13.66
N MET A 31 -9.34 -6.41 -12.64
CA MET A 31 -8.09 -7.17 -12.76
C MET A 31 -8.34 -8.51 -13.45
N ASN A 32 -7.64 -8.77 -14.53
CA ASN A 32 -7.64 -10.05 -15.26
C ASN A 32 -6.53 -10.99 -14.78
N ASP A 33 -6.41 -12.18 -15.38
CA ASP A 33 -5.43 -13.17 -14.95
C ASP A 33 -3.99 -12.80 -15.33
N ALA A 34 -3.78 -12.13 -16.47
CA ALA A 34 -2.46 -11.61 -16.86
C ALA A 34 -1.98 -10.52 -15.89
N ASP A 35 -2.90 -9.66 -15.42
CA ASP A 35 -2.60 -8.66 -14.40
C ASP A 35 -2.20 -9.31 -13.07
N ARG A 36 -2.87 -10.40 -12.69
CA ARG A 36 -2.54 -11.15 -11.46
C ARG A 36 -1.16 -11.79 -11.53
N GLU A 37 -0.80 -12.33 -12.69
CA GLU A 37 0.51 -12.91 -12.93
C GLU A 37 1.59 -11.83 -12.87
N ALA A 38 1.43 -10.71 -13.59
CA ALA A 38 2.35 -9.58 -13.56
C ALA A 38 2.54 -9.03 -12.15
N LEU A 39 1.45 -8.84 -11.40
CA LEU A 39 1.47 -8.42 -10.00
C LEU A 39 2.29 -9.39 -9.14
N SER A 40 2.05 -10.69 -9.29
CA SER A 40 2.73 -11.72 -8.50
C SER A 40 4.23 -11.73 -8.76
N LEU A 41 4.65 -11.67 -10.02
CA LEU A 41 6.05 -11.63 -10.42
C LEU A 41 6.75 -10.37 -9.89
N CYS A 42 6.13 -9.19 -10.08
CA CYS A 42 6.64 -7.92 -9.59
C CYS A 42 6.83 -7.93 -8.06
N ALA A 43 5.85 -8.47 -7.33
CA ALA A 43 5.92 -8.57 -5.87
C ALA A 43 7.02 -9.53 -5.41
N ILE A 44 7.15 -10.70 -6.04
CA ILE A 44 8.21 -11.67 -5.74
C ILE A 44 9.59 -11.05 -5.95
N ASP A 45 9.80 -10.36 -7.06
CA ASP A 45 11.10 -9.75 -7.36
C ASP A 45 11.43 -8.62 -6.39
N LEU A 46 10.45 -7.78 -6.03
CA LEU A 46 10.66 -6.76 -5.01
C LEU A 46 10.98 -7.36 -3.63
N LEU A 47 10.25 -8.40 -3.22
CA LEU A 47 10.47 -9.08 -1.93
C LEU A 47 11.83 -9.76 -1.83
N LYS A 48 12.45 -10.19 -2.94
CA LYS A 48 13.81 -10.75 -2.96
C LYS A 48 14.87 -9.70 -2.68
N VAL A 49 14.69 -8.48 -3.19
CA VAL A 49 15.73 -7.44 -3.15
C VAL A 49 15.53 -6.42 -2.03
N PHE A 50 14.28 -6.22 -1.57
CA PHE A 50 13.98 -5.24 -0.52
C PHE A 50 14.30 -5.85 0.87
N PRO A 51 15.18 -5.21 1.67
CA PRO A 51 15.52 -5.72 3.00
C PRO A 51 14.32 -5.68 3.95
N SER A 52 14.32 -6.58 4.96
CA SER A 52 13.28 -6.59 5.98
C SER A 52 13.61 -5.55 7.06
N ILE A 53 13.05 -4.35 6.90
CA ILE A 53 13.22 -3.24 7.85
C ILE A 53 11.86 -2.77 8.36
N PRO A 54 11.75 -2.38 9.64
CA PRO A 54 10.51 -1.82 10.18
C PRO A 54 10.13 -0.50 9.48
N GLY A 55 8.82 -0.20 9.41
CA GLY A 55 8.32 1.07 8.89
C GLY A 55 8.43 1.28 7.38
N ALA A 56 8.78 0.24 6.61
CA ALA A 56 9.05 0.36 5.17
C ALA A 56 7.80 0.38 4.28
N CYS A 57 6.58 0.43 4.83
CA CYS A 57 5.35 0.32 4.05
C CYS A 57 5.28 1.34 2.90
N ALA A 58 5.66 2.60 3.14
CA ALA A 58 5.64 3.65 2.12
C ALA A 58 6.64 3.37 0.99
N LEU A 59 7.87 2.99 1.34
CA LEU A 59 8.94 2.70 0.37
C LEU A 59 8.62 1.45 -0.46
N MET A 60 8.13 0.38 0.19
CA MET A 60 7.74 -0.86 -0.49
C MET A 60 6.55 -0.65 -1.42
N SER A 61 5.54 0.11 -1.00
CA SER A 61 4.37 0.41 -1.82
C SER A 61 4.74 1.27 -3.03
N ALA A 62 5.59 2.28 -2.87
CA ALA A 62 6.08 3.08 -3.99
C ALA A 62 6.92 2.25 -4.97
N ALA A 63 7.83 1.42 -4.47
CA ALA A 63 8.65 0.54 -5.32
C ALA A 63 7.80 -0.47 -6.09
N LEU A 64 6.77 -1.06 -5.44
CA LEU A 64 5.83 -1.95 -6.11
C LEU A 64 5.05 -1.20 -7.20
N ALA A 65 4.50 -0.02 -6.90
CA ALA A 65 3.72 0.75 -7.85
C ALA A 65 4.54 1.08 -9.11
N VAL A 66 5.76 1.59 -8.96
CA VAL A 66 6.67 1.89 -10.09
C VAL A 66 7.04 0.63 -10.87
N GLY A 67 7.22 -0.50 -10.19
CA GLY A 67 7.46 -1.80 -10.85
C GLY A 67 6.26 -2.23 -11.70
N LEU A 68 5.06 -2.13 -11.16
CA LEU A 68 3.81 -2.53 -11.82
C LEU A 68 3.49 -1.65 -13.03
N GLU A 69 3.72 -0.32 -12.98
CA GLU A 69 3.53 0.59 -14.12
C GLU A 69 4.34 0.20 -15.37
N ARG A 70 5.41 -0.60 -15.21
CA ARG A 70 6.23 -1.11 -16.31
C ARG A 70 5.72 -2.44 -16.88
N CYS A 71 4.90 -3.15 -16.14
CA CYS A 71 4.51 -4.53 -16.44
C CYS A 71 3.03 -4.66 -16.82
N MET A 72 2.20 -3.66 -16.49
CA MET A 72 0.75 -3.73 -16.71
C MET A 72 0.16 -2.36 -17.01
N ASP A 73 -0.85 -2.33 -17.84
CA ASP A 73 -1.66 -1.13 -18.15
C ASP A 73 -2.87 -1.09 -17.20
N ALA A 74 -2.64 -0.64 -15.98
CA ALA A 74 -3.65 -0.60 -14.92
C ALA A 74 -3.60 0.74 -14.16
N PRO A 75 -4.72 1.19 -13.59
CA PRO A 75 -4.77 2.40 -12.76
C PRO A 75 -4.18 2.11 -11.37
N ILE A 76 -2.87 2.26 -11.23
CA ILE A 76 -2.09 1.99 -10.03
C ILE A 76 -1.96 3.29 -9.24
N HIS A 77 -2.38 3.26 -7.95
CA HIS A 77 -2.27 4.41 -7.06
C HIS A 77 -1.71 4.00 -5.71
N VAL A 78 -0.73 4.74 -5.21
CA VAL A 78 -0.24 4.60 -3.83
C VAL A 78 -1.16 5.39 -2.91
N VAL A 79 -1.63 4.73 -1.86
CA VAL A 79 -2.63 5.27 -0.94
C VAL A 79 -2.09 5.21 0.48
N ALA A 80 -2.24 6.30 1.21
CA ALA A 80 -1.91 6.41 2.62
C ALA A 80 -3.18 6.56 3.46
N GLY A 81 -3.17 5.97 4.66
CA GLY A 81 -4.31 6.02 5.55
C GLY A 81 -4.09 5.24 6.84
N THR A 82 -5.17 4.74 7.41
CA THR A 82 -5.13 3.93 8.63
C THR A 82 -5.44 2.48 8.34
N LEU A 83 -4.94 1.59 9.20
CA LEU A 83 -5.27 0.16 9.20
C LEU A 83 -5.78 -0.23 10.59
N ALA A 84 -6.94 -0.87 10.63
CA ALA A 84 -7.48 -1.48 11.83
C ALA A 84 -7.62 -3.00 11.65
N VAL A 85 -7.47 -3.74 12.75
CA VAL A 85 -7.64 -5.19 12.83
C VAL A 85 -8.77 -5.48 13.82
N ASP A 86 -9.82 -6.16 13.36
CA ASP A 86 -11.01 -6.48 14.12
C ASP A 86 -11.65 -5.23 14.79
N GLY A 87 -11.64 -4.11 14.06
CA GLY A 87 -12.17 -2.82 14.50
C GLY A 87 -11.24 -1.97 15.36
N GLU A 88 -10.09 -2.49 15.79
CA GLU A 88 -9.12 -1.78 16.61
C GLU A 88 -7.98 -1.22 15.75
N PRO A 89 -7.62 0.07 15.87
CA PRO A 89 -6.55 0.66 15.07
C PRO A 89 -5.20 0.00 15.39
N VAL A 90 -4.44 -0.32 14.35
CA VAL A 90 -3.07 -0.83 14.46
C VAL A 90 -2.04 0.11 13.81
N PHE A 91 -2.47 0.90 12.83
CA PHE A 91 -1.67 1.96 12.22
C PHE A 91 -2.50 3.20 11.99
N GLY A 92 -1.95 4.32 12.38
CA GLY A 92 -2.56 5.63 12.26
C GLY A 92 -3.78 5.81 13.15
N ASP A 93 -4.20 7.05 13.25
CA ASP A 93 -5.49 7.40 13.82
C ASP A 93 -6.35 8.12 12.77
N ARG A 94 -7.59 8.43 13.12
CA ARG A 94 -8.53 9.09 12.21
C ARG A 94 -8.29 10.59 12.03
N ARG A 95 -7.22 11.15 12.63
CA ARG A 95 -6.86 12.55 12.45
C ARG A 95 -6.38 12.75 11.00
N THR A 96 -6.78 13.87 10.45
CA THR A 96 -6.24 14.29 9.14
C THR A 96 -4.77 14.66 9.29
N PHE A 97 -3.95 14.24 8.35
CA PHE A 97 -2.55 14.65 8.24
C PHE A 97 -2.35 15.50 6.97
N ASP A 98 -1.28 16.28 6.95
CA ASP A 98 -0.86 17.00 5.75
C ASP A 98 -0.04 16.07 4.85
N GLY A 99 -0.71 15.47 3.86
CA GLY A 99 -0.06 14.53 2.93
C GLY A 99 1.13 15.14 2.18
N PRO A 100 0.99 16.31 1.53
CA PRO A 100 2.09 16.99 0.87
C PRO A 100 3.29 17.25 1.79
N GLN A 101 3.08 17.68 3.02
CA GLN A 101 4.15 17.88 3.99
C GLN A 101 4.80 16.56 4.39
N LEU A 102 4.00 15.55 4.72
CA LEU A 102 4.48 14.24 5.15
C LEU A 102 5.33 13.56 4.08
N PHE A 103 4.84 13.52 2.84
CA PHE A 103 5.51 12.86 1.72
C PHE A 103 6.48 13.79 0.95
N SER A 104 6.86 14.94 1.56
CA SER A 104 7.91 15.80 1.03
C SER A 104 9.32 15.20 1.15
N THR A 105 9.48 14.15 1.97
CA THR A 105 10.74 13.42 2.20
C THR A 105 10.76 12.07 1.50
N SER A 106 11.96 11.52 1.30
CA SER A 106 12.14 10.17 0.72
C SER A 106 11.94 9.03 1.73
N ASN A 107 11.78 9.35 3.01
CA ASN A 107 11.51 8.39 4.09
C ASN A 107 10.64 9.08 5.16
N PRO A 108 9.31 9.11 4.98
CA PRO A 108 8.41 9.75 5.92
C PRO A 108 8.36 8.99 7.25
N ASP A 109 8.48 9.72 8.36
CA ASP A 109 8.26 9.22 9.72
C ASP A 109 6.78 9.46 10.10
N TRP A 110 6.00 8.39 10.09
CA TRP A 110 4.56 8.44 10.33
C TRP A 110 4.04 7.09 10.80
N ASP A 111 3.11 7.10 11.73
CA ASP A 111 2.52 5.89 12.33
C ASP A 111 1.39 5.25 11.51
N GLY A 112 1.01 5.85 10.38
CA GLY A 112 -0.01 5.29 9.49
C GLY A 112 0.48 4.16 8.60
N HIS A 113 -0.34 3.80 7.63
CA HIS A 113 -0.06 2.70 6.71
C HIS A 113 -0.17 3.14 5.25
N VAL A 114 0.67 2.55 4.40
CA VAL A 114 0.70 2.82 2.95
C VAL A 114 0.57 1.51 2.19
N TRP A 115 -0.31 1.51 1.19
CA TRP A 115 -0.56 0.36 0.31
C TRP A 115 -0.78 0.82 -1.13
N VAL A 116 -0.92 -0.12 -2.04
CA VAL A 116 -1.28 0.15 -3.44
C VAL A 116 -2.74 -0.18 -3.67
N MET A 117 -3.44 0.66 -4.43
CA MET A 117 -4.75 0.37 -5.00
C MET A 117 -4.64 0.18 -6.50
N ILE A 118 -5.21 -0.91 -7.02
CA ILE A 118 -5.35 -1.17 -8.45
C ILE A 118 -6.86 -1.32 -8.71
N GLY A 119 -7.48 -0.25 -9.16
CA GLY A 119 -8.94 -0.18 -9.21
C GLY A 119 -9.56 -0.45 -7.83
N SER A 120 -10.43 -1.44 -7.74
CA SER A 120 -11.11 -1.84 -6.48
C SER A 120 -10.28 -2.78 -5.59
N TYR A 121 -9.05 -3.12 -5.98
CA TYR A 121 -8.21 -4.07 -5.26
C TYR A 121 -7.20 -3.37 -4.36
N ILE A 122 -7.11 -3.81 -3.11
CA ILE A 122 -5.98 -3.52 -2.22
C ILE A 122 -4.85 -4.48 -2.56
N VAL A 123 -3.65 -3.94 -2.65
CA VAL A 123 -2.41 -4.67 -2.83
C VAL A 123 -1.43 -4.18 -1.76
N ASP A 124 -1.20 -5.00 -0.73
CA ASP A 124 -0.33 -4.66 0.38
C ASP A 124 0.85 -5.64 0.45
N ILE A 125 2.01 -5.16 0.00
CA ILE A 125 3.27 -5.92 -0.03
C ILE A 125 3.99 -5.88 1.32
N SER A 126 3.61 -4.98 2.20
CA SER A 126 4.32 -4.76 3.46
C SER A 126 3.66 -5.40 4.68
N ILE A 127 2.36 -5.70 4.63
CA ILE A 127 1.58 -6.08 5.80
C ILE A 127 2.15 -7.29 6.54
N PHE A 128 2.57 -8.34 5.82
CA PHE A 128 3.12 -9.55 6.44
C PHE A 128 4.50 -9.29 7.08
N ARG A 129 5.38 -8.56 6.39
CA ARG A 129 6.69 -8.17 6.93
C ARG A 129 6.55 -7.24 8.13
N THR A 130 5.60 -6.32 8.07
CA THR A 130 5.29 -5.41 9.17
C THR A 130 4.77 -6.17 10.39
N ALA A 131 3.87 -7.14 10.19
CA ALA A 131 3.33 -7.97 11.27
C ALA A 131 4.43 -8.70 12.06
N TYR A 132 5.44 -9.22 11.35
CA TYR A 132 6.54 -10.00 11.97
C TYR A 132 7.80 -9.18 12.24
N SER A 133 7.78 -7.87 12.01
CA SER A 133 8.92 -7.02 12.37
C SER A 133 9.07 -6.87 13.88
N SER A 134 10.27 -6.54 14.35
CA SER A 134 10.55 -6.30 15.77
C SER A 134 9.72 -5.16 16.40
N MET A 135 9.18 -4.28 15.56
CA MET A 135 8.31 -3.16 15.95
C MET A 135 6.86 -3.36 15.50
N GLY A 136 6.53 -4.54 14.96
CA GLY A 136 5.19 -4.86 14.46
C GLY A 136 4.15 -4.91 15.58
N PRO A 137 2.92 -4.44 15.30
CA PRO A 137 1.84 -4.54 16.27
C PRO A 137 1.49 -6.01 16.57
N ALA A 138 1.54 -6.40 17.86
CA ALA A 138 1.27 -7.79 18.28
C ALA A 138 -0.15 -8.25 17.86
N ARG A 139 -1.14 -7.33 17.83
CA ARG A 139 -2.48 -7.63 17.35
C ARG A 139 -2.48 -8.00 15.86
N LEU A 140 -1.72 -7.29 15.03
CA LEU A 140 -1.60 -7.59 13.61
C LEU A 140 -0.94 -8.95 13.40
N ALA A 141 0.16 -9.24 14.09
CA ALA A 141 0.86 -10.53 14.02
C ALA A 141 -0.09 -11.69 14.35
N LYS A 142 -0.81 -11.59 15.49
CA LYS A 142 -1.78 -12.61 15.90
C LYS A 142 -2.90 -12.80 14.85
N HIS A 143 -3.42 -11.72 14.30
CA HIS A 143 -4.47 -11.79 13.28
C HIS A 143 -3.96 -12.46 12.00
N ILE A 144 -2.76 -12.08 11.54
CA ILE A 144 -2.13 -12.67 10.35
C ILE A 144 -1.93 -14.18 10.52
N ASP A 145 -1.43 -14.63 11.67
CA ASP A 145 -1.26 -16.06 11.98
C ASP A 145 -2.58 -16.83 11.88
N LEU A 146 -3.65 -16.27 12.43
CA LEU A 146 -4.97 -16.92 12.46
C LEU A 146 -5.68 -16.92 11.10
N ALA A 147 -5.65 -15.79 10.38
CA ALA A 147 -6.43 -15.60 9.17
C ALA A 147 -5.70 -16.11 7.91
N PHE A 148 -4.38 -15.99 7.83
CA PHE A 148 -3.61 -16.25 6.61
C PHE A 148 -2.56 -17.35 6.76
N GLY A 149 -2.11 -17.63 7.97
CA GLY A 149 -1.01 -18.55 8.23
C GLY A 149 0.37 -17.98 7.81
N PRO A 150 1.45 -18.78 8.01
CA PRO A 150 2.81 -18.34 7.77
C PRO A 150 3.18 -18.22 6.28
N ASN A 151 4.35 -17.61 6.02
CA ASN A 151 5.01 -17.57 4.71
C ASN A 151 4.20 -16.85 3.60
N LYS A 152 3.44 -15.83 3.96
CA LYS A 152 2.80 -14.93 3.01
C LYS A 152 3.69 -13.71 2.75
N GLY A 153 3.69 -13.22 1.50
CA GLY A 153 4.50 -12.07 1.11
C GLY A 153 3.69 -10.91 0.56
N LEU A 154 2.50 -11.20 0.03
CA LEU A 154 1.66 -10.20 -0.61
C LEU A 154 0.19 -10.45 -0.22
N TYR A 155 -0.48 -9.38 0.21
CA TYR A 155 -1.94 -9.39 0.41
C TYR A 155 -2.63 -8.73 -0.77
N VAL A 156 -3.59 -9.43 -1.37
CA VAL A 156 -4.42 -8.91 -2.47
C VAL A 156 -5.87 -9.32 -2.23
N ASP A 157 -6.75 -8.34 -2.14
CA ASP A 157 -8.20 -8.61 -2.12
C ASP A 157 -8.97 -7.39 -2.63
N ARG A 158 -10.26 -7.57 -2.93
CA ARG A 158 -11.16 -6.44 -3.15
C ARG A 158 -11.35 -5.66 -1.85
N TRP A 159 -11.19 -4.35 -1.90
CA TRP A 159 -11.28 -3.50 -0.72
C TRP A 159 -12.51 -3.78 0.16
N ARG A 160 -13.68 -3.97 -0.46
CA ARG A 160 -14.92 -4.29 0.29
C ARG A 160 -14.89 -5.62 1.03
N ARG A 161 -14.02 -6.54 0.63
CA ARG A 161 -13.91 -7.86 1.26
C ARG A 161 -12.93 -7.88 2.43
N THR A 162 -12.00 -6.92 2.49
CA THR A 162 -10.97 -6.92 3.53
C THR A 162 -11.57 -6.88 4.94
N ALA A 163 -12.66 -6.11 5.13
CA ALA A 163 -13.37 -6.05 6.40
C ALA A 163 -13.98 -7.39 6.84
N GLN A 164 -14.36 -8.26 5.89
CA GLN A 164 -14.84 -9.61 6.19
C GLN A 164 -13.72 -10.52 6.72
N LEU A 165 -12.49 -10.18 6.40
CA LEU A 165 -11.27 -10.84 6.89
C LEU A 165 -10.69 -10.10 8.11
N GLY A 166 -11.42 -9.18 8.74
CA GLY A 166 -10.97 -8.44 9.91
C GLY A 166 -9.97 -7.31 9.61
N LEU A 167 -9.67 -7.01 8.35
CA LEU A 167 -8.76 -5.93 7.96
C LEU A 167 -9.54 -4.72 7.45
N SER A 168 -9.44 -3.58 8.13
CA SER A 168 -10.11 -2.34 7.72
C SER A 168 -9.09 -1.29 7.28
N TYR A 169 -9.00 -1.07 5.98
CA TYR A 169 -8.19 -0.03 5.34
C TYR A 169 -9.04 1.22 5.15
N GLU A 170 -8.66 2.33 5.79
CA GLU A 170 -9.34 3.62 5.64
C GLU A 170 -8.42 4.60 4.88
N PRO A 171 -8.63 4.82 3.57
CA PRO A 171 -7.84 5.78 2.78
C PRO A 171 -8.04 7.20 3.30
N GLN A 172 -6.95 7.96 3.40
CA GLN A 172 -6.97 9.38 3.77
C GLN A 172 -6.33 10.26 2.69
N TYR A 173 -5.35 9.71 1.96
CA TYR A 173 -4.58 10.45 0.97
C TYR A 173 -4.18 9.54 -0.20
N VAL A 174 -4.17 10.08 -1.41
CA VAL A 174 -3.58 9.44 -2.60
C VAL A 174 -2.32 10.20 -2.95
N LEU A 175 -1.20 9.51 -3.08
CA LEU A 175 0.08 10.13 -3.38
C LEU A 175 0.12 10.60 -4.83
N SER A 176 0.74 11.75 -5.06
CA SER A 176 1.07 12.24 -6.40
C SER A 176 2.23 11.47 -7.04
N ALA A 177 2.42 11.61 -8.34
CA ALA A 177 3.54 11.00 -9.06
C ALA A 177 4.92 11.45 -8.52
N ASP A 178 5.05 12.73 -8.13
CA ASP A 178 6.29 13.26 -7.57
C ASP A 178 6.60 12.67 -6.19
N GLU A 179 5.58 12.46 -5.35
CA GLU A 179 5.73 11.83 -4.03
C GLU A 179 6.12 10.37 -4.17
N VAL A 180 5.49 9.62 -5.08
CA VAL A 180 5.86 8.23 -5.39
C VAL A 180 7.29 8.15 -5.91
N THR A 181 7.68 9.04 -6.82
CA THR A 181 9.06 9.11 -7.34
C THR A 181 10.07 9.37 -6.22
N ARG A 182 9.76 10.25 -5.29
CA ARG A 182 10.61 10.57 -4.14
C ARG A 182 10.78 9.38 -3.21
N LEU A 183 9.68 8.69 -2.88
CA LEU A 183 9.72 7.45 -2.09
C LEU A 183 10.48 6.33 -2.80
N MET A 184 10.35 6.21 -4.13
CA MET A 184 11.15 5.27 -4.92
C MET A 184 12.65 5.56 -4.80
N GLY A 185 13.06 6.84 -4.74
CA GLY A 185 14.45 7.22 -4.45
C GLY A 185 14.92 6.70 -3.09
N GLY A 186 14.09 6.82 -2.05
CA GLY A 186 14.35 6.25 -0.72
C GLY A 186 14.43 4.72 -0.76
N ALA A 187 13.50 4.06 -1.45
CA ALA A 187 13.49 2.61 -1.63
C ALA A 187 14.77 2.10 -2.31
N TYR A 188 15.20 2.78 -3.38
CA TYR A 188 16.44 2.45 -4.09
C TYR A 188 17.68 2.55 -3.18
N HIS A 189 17.74 3.60 -2.35
CA HIS A 189 18.83 3.77 -1.38
C HIS A 189 18.88 2.61 -0.37
N VAL A 190 17.73 2.25 0.19
CA VAL A 190 17.58 1.12 1.13
C VAL A 190 17.99 -0.21 0.50
N ILE A 191 17.53 -0.49 -0.73
CA ILE A 191 17.89 -1.72 -1.46
C ILE A 191 19.40 -1.79 -1.70
N LYS A 192 20.02 -0.68 -2.11
CA LYS A 192 21.49 -0.65 -2.31
C LYS A 192 22.29 -0.89 -1.04
N GLN A 193 21.84 -0.35 0.08
CA GLN A 193 22.52 -0.56 1.37
C GLN A 193 22.36 -1.99 1.91
N GLY A 194 21.27 -2.67 1.56
CA GLY A 194 21.00 -4.05 1.98
C GLY A 194 21.68 -5.12 1.12
N GLN A 195 22.32 -4.77 0.00
CA GLN A 195 23.05 -5.73 -0.82
C GLN A 195 24.45 -5.96 -0.22
N PRO A 196 24.85 -7.22 0.05
CA PRO A 196 26.22 -7.52 0.44
C PRO A 196 27.18 -7.13 -0.70
N ALA A 197 28.31 -6.55 -0.32
CA ALA A 197 29.40 -6.19 -1.24
C ALA A 197 30.02 -7.42 -1.90
#